data_9ec980b5e03d1abaa7e7a1c9106d41b5
#
_entry.id   9ec980b5e03d1abaa7e7a1c9106d41b5
#
_cell.length_a   1.000
_cell.length_b   1.000
_cell.length_c   1.000
_cell.angle_alpha   90.00
_cell.angle_beta   90.00
_cell.angle_gamma   90.00
#
_symmetry.space_group_name_H-M   'P 1'
#
loop_
_entity.id
_entity.type
_entity.pdbx_description
1 polymer ?
#
loop_
_entity_poly.entity_id
_entity_poly.type
_entity_poly.pdbx_seq_one_letter_code
_entity_poly.pdbx_strand_id
1 'polypeptide(L)'
;MSTATLPTAAAPATHADMHSRATAAGTLIALGIVYGDIGTSPLYTVRGVFAHRPVTEDVVLGTISAVLWTLTLLTTVKYVFIALRADNNGEGGILALFARLRRMPVKWLYIPAIIGAAALLADGIITPPISVASAIEGLKILKPDLETVPIVVVILLGLFTFQQFGTAIIGKFFGPVMLVFFAMLAVLGVVHLVQAPSILRALNPYYAIHMVTQVPGAFWLLGSIFLCSTGAEALYADMGHVGRPNIYLSWTFVKTCLVLNYLGQGAWLLQHLGPELGDKNLFFLMIPPALLLPAIALCTLATIIASQALISGSFTLVVEALRLNFWPKVRISYPTELRGQSYVASLNWLLCAGCIGVVLYFRES
;
A
#
# COMPACT_ATOMS: atom_id res chain seq x y z
N MET A 1 -41.93 1.26 -47.42
CA MET A 1 -41.38 2.16 -46.39
C MET A 1 -40.74 1.28 -45.33
N SER A 2 -39.40 1.18 -45.39
CA SER A 2 -38.63 0.37 -44.41
C SER A 2 -38.19 1.28 -43.28
N THR A 3 -38.67 1.03 -42.07
CA THR A 3 -38.26 1.75 -40.85
C THR A 3 -36.94 1.19 -40.38
N ALA A 4 -35.85 1.91 -40.63
CA ALA A 4 -34.55 1.60 -40.09
C ALA A 4 -34.56 1.91 -38.57
N THR A 5 -34.47 0.87 -37.72
CA THR A 5 -34.27 1.01 -36.29
C THR A 5 -32.82 1.44 -36.05
N LEU A 6 -32.62 2.64 -35.51
CA LEU A 6 -31.34 3.13 -35.02
C LEU A 6 -30.84 2.20 -33.89
N PRO A 7 -29.53 1.89 -33.83
CA PRO A 7 -28.97 1.11 -32.73
C PRO A 7 -29.10 1.90 -31.43
N THR A 8 -29.79 1.34 -30.46
CA THR A 8 -29.96 1.88 -29.11
C THR A 8 -28.56 1.99 -28.50
N ALA A 9 -28.13 3.20 -28.17
CA ALA A 9 -26.90 3.41 -27.40
C ALA A 9 -26.98 2.57 -26.11
N ALA A 10 -25.95 1.78 -25.86
CA ALA A 10 -25.84 0.97 -24.65
C ALA A 10 -25.99 1.89 -23.44
N ALA A 11 -26.95 1.62 -22.59
CA ALA A 11 -27.16 2.34 -21.35
C ALA A 11 -25.87 2.27 -20.49
N PRO A 12 -25.49 3.35 -19.79
CA PRO A 12 -24.33 3.31 -18.92
C PRO A 12 -24.53 2.21 -17.88
N ALA A 13 -23.49 1.37 -17.71
CA ALA A 13 -23.50 0.23 -16.78
C ALA A 13 -23.93 0.71 -15.39
N THR A 14 -24.97 0.10 -14.84
CA THR A 14 -25.45 0.42 -13.49
C THR A 14 -24.44 -0.04 -12.45
N HIS A 15 -24.41 0.60 -11.27
CA HIS A 15 -23.54 0.18 -10.16
C HIS A 15 -23.61 -1.31 -9.83
N ALA A 16 -24.77 -1.96 -10.05
CA ALA A 16 -24.98 -3.38 -9.88
C ALA A 16 -24.13 -4.22 -10.86
N ASP A 17 -23.91 -3.74 -12.09
CA ASP A 17 -23.13 -4.46 -13.11
C ASP A 17 -21.62 -4.42 -12.84
N MET A 18 -21.11 -3.35 -12.23
CA MET A 18 -19.69 -3.24 -11.84
C MET A 18 -19.32 -4.22 -10.71
N HIS A 19 -20.26 -4.65 -9.89
CA HIS A 19 -20.02 -5.59 -8.80
C HIS A 19 -20.10 -7.07 -9.23
N SER A 20 -20.67 -7.37 -10.40
CA SER A 20 -20.92 -8.73 -10.86
C SER A 20 -19.81 -9.33 -11.73
N ARG A 21 -19.04 -8.49 -12.45
CA ARG A 21 -17.98 -8.93 -13.38
C ARG A 21 -16.77 -8.04 -13.31
N ALA A 22 -15.57 -8.65 -13.53
CA ALA A 22 -14.33 -7.90 -13.68
C ALA A 22 -14.36 -7.10 -14.99
N THR A 23 -13.99 -5.83 -14.93
CA THR A 23 -13.86 -4.93 -16.09
C THR A 23 -12.47 -4.31 -16.12
N ALA A 24 -11.95 -4.01 -17.32
CA ALA A 24 -10.65 -3.36 -17.45
C ALA A 24 -10.61 -2.00 -16.71
N ALA A 25 -11.69 -1.23 -16.81
CA ALA A 25 -11.82 0.05 -16.10
C ALA A 25 -11.85 -0.15 -14.56
N GLY A 26 -12.65 -1.12 -14.07
CA GLY A 26 -12.70 -1.43 -12.63
C GLY A 26 -11.38 -1.95 -12.09
N THR A 27 -10.66 -2.78 -12.87
CA THR A 27 -9.33 -3.26 -12.51
C THR A 27 -8.31 -2.11 -12.44
N LEU A 28 -8.36 -1.18 -13.39
CA LEU A 28 -7.50 0.00 -13.40
C LEU A 28 -7.79 0.94 -12.22
N ILE A 29 -9.07 1.14 -11.88
CA ILE A 29 -9.50 1.91 -10.70
C ILE A 29 -8.98 1.21 -9.42
N ALA A 30 -9.08 -0.13 -9.35
CA ALA A 30 -8.54 -0.89 -8.23
C ALA A 30 -7.05 -0.65 -8.03
N LEU A 31 -6.26 -0.62 -9.11
CA LEU A 31 -4.81 -0.35 -9.03
C LEU A 31 -4.52 0.99 -8.36
N GLY A 32 -5.31 2.01 -8.64
CA GLY A 32 -5.09 3.34 -8.09
C GLY A 32 -5.54 3.51 -6.65
N ILE A 33 -6.67 2.92 -6.26
CA ILE A 33 -7.29 3.14 -4.96
C ILE A 33 -6.81 2.11 -3.92
N VAL A 34 -6.80 0.82 -4.30
CA VAL A 34 -6.62 -0.29 -3.35
C VAL A 34 -5.15 -0.62 -3.12
N TYR A 35 -4.31 -0.51 -4.16
CA TYR A 35 -2.95 -1.05 -4.13
C TYR A 35 -1.85 0.01 -3.99
N GLY A 36 -2.21 1.26 -3.72
CA GLY A 36 -1.24 2.34 -3.55
C GLY A 36 -0.20 2.01 -2.49
N ASP A 37 -0.65 1.72 -1.30
CA ASP A 37 0.20 1.53 -0.13
C ASP A 37 1.01 0.23 -0.20
N ILE A 38 0.37 -0.91 -0.45
CA ILE A 38 1.11 -2.18 -0.61
C ILE A 38 2.10 -2.12 -1.79
N GLY A 39 1.82 -1.31 -2.81
CA GLY A 39 2.69 -1.10 -3.96
C GLY A 39 3.96 -0.32 -3.62
N THR A 40 3.90 0.60 -2.69
CA THR A 40 5.06 1.41 -2.28
C THR A 40 5.94 0.74 -1.23
N SER A 41 5.49 -0.35 -0.61
CA SER A 41 6.24 -1.13 0.39
C SER A 41 7.64 -1.58 -0.07
N PRO A 42 7.90 -1.95 -1.36
CA PRO A 42 9.24 -2.29 -1.82
C PRO A 42 10.29 -1.18 -1.67
N LEU A 43 9.87 0.07 -1.53
CA LEU A 43 10.80 1.21 -1.35
C LEU A 43 11.49 1.21 0.01
N TYR A 44 10.88 0.60 1.03
CA TYR A 44 11.36 0.70 2.42
C TYR A 44 11.50 -0.66 3.15
N THR A 45 10.75 -1.70 2.77
CA THR A 45 10.71 -2.98 3.50
C THR A 45 12.08 -3.65 3.60
N VAL A 46 12.73 -3.91 2.47
CA VAL A 46 14.04 -4.62 2.46
C VAL A 46 15.14 -3.71 2.99
N ARG A 47 15.10 -2.41 2.66
CA ARG A 47 16.00 -1.42 3.23
C ARG A 47 15.99 -1.46 4.76
N GLY A 48 14.80 -1.49 5.38
CA GLY A 48 14.65 -1.51 6.84
C GLY A 48 15.30 -2.72 7.52
N VAL A 49 15.51 -3.83 6.79
CA VAL A 49 16.22 -4.99 7.30
C VAL A 49 17.74 -4.79 7.26
N PHE A 50 18.27 -4.18 6.19
CA PHE A 50 19.71 -4.09 5.92
C PHE A 50 20.34 -2.72 6.25
N ALA A 51 19.57 -1.77 6.78
CA ALA A 51 20.10 -0.46 7.18
C ALA A 51 21.21 -0.56 8.23
N HIS A 52 21.05 -1.48 9.21
CA HIS A 52 21.96 -1.64 10.35
C HIS A 52 22.45 -3.09 10.48
N ARG A 53 22.50 -3.83 9.37
CA ARG A 53 22.95 -5.23 9.34
C ARG A 53 23.82 -5.52 8.13
N PRO A 54 24.86 -6.34 8.30
CA PRO A 54 25.66 -6.81 7.18
C PRO A 54 24.78 -7.64 6.22
N VAL A 55 25.05 -7.49 4.93
CA VAL A 55 24.40 -8.24 3.86
C VAL A 55 25.03 -9.61 3.75
N THR A 56 24.37 -10.63 4.31
CA THR A 56 24.82 -12.04 4.25
C THR A 56 23.80 -12.88 3.49
N GLU A 57 24.26 -13.97 2.86
CA GLU A 57 23.38 -14.83 2.04
C GLU A 57 22.19 -15.35 2.85
N ASP A 58 22.41 -15.82 4.08
CA ASP A 58 21.34 -16.38 4.92
C ASP A 58 20.27 -15.34 5.28
N VAL A 59 20.69 -14.10 5.60
CA VAL A 59 19.75 -13.02 5.91
C VAL A 59 19.00 -12.57 4.66
N VAL A 60 19.67 -12.52 3.50
CA VAL A 60 19.02 -12.16 2.22
C VAL A 60 17.96 -13.20 1.84
N LEU A 61 18.34 -14.49 1.79
CA LEU A 61 17.39 -15.55 1.45
C LEU A 61 16.25 -15.64 2.46
N GLY A 62 16.55 -15.50 3.76
CA GLY A 62 15.55 -15.51 4.82
C GLY A 62 14.58 -14.33 4.74
N THR A 63 15.09 -13.13 4.52
CA THR A 63 14.27 -11.91 4.38
C THR A 63 13.34 -12.00 3.19
N ILE A 64 13.86 -12.34 2.00
CA ILE A 64 13.03 -12.46 0.79
C ILE A 64 12.02 -13.60 0.94
N SER A 65 12.41 -14.75 1.49
CA SER A 65 11.48 -15.84 1.79
C SER A 65 10.36 -15.38 2.73
N ALA A 66 10.70 -14.69 3.82
CA ALA A 66 9.71 -14.20 4.78
C ALA A 66 8.75 -13.17 4.15
N VAL A 67 9.26 -12.24 3.32
CA VAL A 67 8.42 -11.28 2.56
C VAL A 67 7.43 -12.02 1.64
N LEU A 68 7.91 -12.97 0.84
CA LEU A 68 7.08 -13.73 -0.10
C LEU A 68 5.97 -14.52 0.60
N TRP A 69 6.30 -15.15 1.72
CA TRP A 69 5.34 -15.93 2.49
C TRP A 69 4.38 -15.04 3.30
N THR A 70 4.83 -13.87 3.79
CA THR A 70 3.96 -12.87 4.40
C THR A 70 2.92 -12.36 3.40
N LEU A 71 3.33 -11.95 2.19
CA LEU A 71 2.41 -11.56 1.12
C LEU A 71 1.45 -12.70 0.73
N THR A 72 1.92 -13.93 0.75
CA THR A 72 1.08 -15.07 0.40
C THR A 72 0.06 -15.37 1.50
N LEU A 73 0.49 -15.49 2.75
CA LEU A 73 -0.37 -15.88 3.86
C LEU A 73 -1.27 -14.74 4.33
N LEU A 74 -0.70 -13.55 4.58
CA LEU A 74 -1.48 -12.42 5.08
C LEU A 74 -2.31 -11.79 3.98
N THR A 75 -1.72 -11.42 2.85
CA THR A 75 -2.49 -10.69 1.84
C THR A 75 -3.33 -11.64 1.00
N THR A 76 -2.74 -12.68 0.41
CA THR A 76 -3.52 -13.56 -0.49
C THR A 76 -4.48 -14.46 0.25
N VAL A 77 -4.03 -15.23 1.24
CA VAL A 77 -4.90 -16.19 1.92
C VAL A 77 -5.88 -15.48 2.85
N LYS A 78 -5.38 -14.67 3.78
CA LYS A 78 -6.22 -14.01 4.79
C LYS A 78 -7.16 -12.97 4.16
N TYR A 79 -6.63 -12.00 3.39
CA TYR A 79 -7.47 -10.91 2.86
C TYR A 79 -8.22 -11.34 1.60
N VAL A 80 -7.52 -11.81 0.56
CA VAL A 80 -8.15 -12.06 -0.75
C VAL A 80 -9.05 -13.29 -0.73
N PHE A 81 -8.65 -14.41 -0.14
CA PHE A 81 -9.48 -15.62 -0.13
C PHE A 81 -10.49 -15.71 1.03
N ILE A 82 -10.17 -15.15 2.20
CA ILE A 82 -11.03 -15.28 3.39
C ILE A 82 -11.82 -13.98 3.62
N ALA A 83 -11.13 -12.85 3.88
CA ALA A 83 -11.79 -11.62 4.33
C ALA A 83 -12.74 -11.04 3.28
N LEU A 84 -12.39 -11.05 1.99
CA LEU A 84 -13.27 -10.57 0.93
C LEU A 84 -14.61 -11.32 0.82
N ARG A 85 -14.74 -12.50 1.44
CA ARG A 85 -16.01 -13.24 1.51
C ARG A 85 -16.90 -12.82 2.67
N ALA A 86 -16.35 -12.08 3.63
CA ALA A 86 -17.04 -11.66 4.84
C ALA A 86 -17.55 -10.21 4.71
N ASP A 87 -18.35 -9.93 3.69
CA ASP A 87 -18.94 -8.60 3.48
C ASP A 87 -20.23 -8.37 4.30
N ASN A 88 -20.55 -7.11 4.49
CA ASN A 88 -21.82 -6.64 5.03
C ASN A 88 -22.54 -5.82 3.96
N ASN A 89 -23.48 -6.43 3.24
CA ASN A 89 -24.22 -5.81 2.11
C ASN A 89 -23.31 -5.23 1.00
N GLY A 90 -22.21 -5.93 0.70
CA GLY A 90 -21.22 -5.51 -0.30
C GLY A 90 -20.14 -4.59 0.25
N GLU A 91 -20.23 -4.10 1.47
CA GLU A 91 -19.19 -3.32 2.13
C GLU A 91 -18.24 -4.20 2.94
N GLY A 92 -16.95 -3.85 2.93
CA GLY A 92 -15.89 -4.50 3.68
C GLY A 92 -15.32 -3.60 4.79
N GLY A 93 -14.21 -4.05 5.37
CA GLY A 93 -13.53 -3.33 6.45
C GLY A 93 -13.86 -3.85 7.84
N ILE A 94 -13.05 -3.45 8.83
CA ILE A 94 -13.14 -3.97 10.19
C ILE A 94 -14.48 -3.63 10.87
N LEU A 95 -15.01 -2.43 10.64
CA LEU A 95 -16.27 -2.00 11.22
C LEU A 95 -17.48 -2.64 10.53
N ALA A 96 -17.43 -2.87 9.22
CA ALA A 96 -18.43 -3.64 8.49
C ALA A 96 -18.48 -5.10 8.98
N LEU A 97 -17.32 -5.71 9.22
CA LEU A 97 -17.22 -7.04 9.83
C LEU A 97 -17.82 -7.06 11.24
N PHE A 98 -17.50 -6.06 12.07
CA PHE A 98 -18.11 -5.93 13.40
C PHE A 98 -19.63 -5.74 13.32
N ALA A 99 -20.13 -4.90 12.43
CA ALA A 99 -21.57 -4.68 12.26
C ALA A 99 -22.31 -6.00 11.92
N ARG A 100 -21.69 -6.87 11.10
CA ARG A 100 -22.20 -8.21 10.79
C ARG A 100 -22.20 -9.13 12.01
N LEU A 101 -21.11 -9.12 12.79
CA LEU A 101 -20.93 -9.96 13.98
C LEU A 101 -21.72 -9.47 15.20
N ARG A 102 -22.12 -8.19 15.24
CA ARG A 102 -22.89 -7.60 16.35
C ARG A 102 -24.22 -8.33 16.64
N ARG A 103 -24.73 -9.07 15.66
CA ARG A 103 -25.94 -9.92 15.83
C ARG A 103 -25.69 -11.17 16.68
N MET A 104 -24.43 -11.55 16.87
CA MET A 104 -24.06 -12.67 17.74
C MET A 104 -24.12 -12.26 19.21
N PRO A 105 -24.45 -13.19 20.13
CA PRO A 105 -24.56 -12.89 21.58
C PRO A 105 -23.20 -12.73 22.27
N VAL A 106 -22.17 -12.27 21.55
CA VAL A 106 -20.77 -12.16 22.02
C VAL A 106 -20.42 -10.69 22.20
N LYS A 107 -20.56 -10.18 23.42
CA LYS A 107 -20.41 -8.75 23.71
C LYS A 107 -18.98 -8.22 23.54
N TRP A 108 -17.93 -9.03 23.78
CA TRP A 108 -16.54 -8.57 23.77
C TRP A 108 -15.99 -8.26 22.36
N LEU A 109 -16.71 -8.61 21.30
CA LEU A 109 -16.27 -8.37 19.90
C LEU A 109 -16.04 -6.89 19.57
N TYR A 110 -16.58 -5.95 20.34
CA TYR A 110 -16.32 -4.52 20.15
C TYR A 110 -14.85 -4.14 20.44
N ILE A 111 -14.17 -4.88 21.36
CA ILE A 111 -12.78 -4.59 21.74
C ILE A 111 -11.83 -4.74 20.54
N PRO A 112 -11.75 -5.91 19.87
CA PRO A 112 -10.89 -6.05 18.68
C PRO A 112 -11.31 -5.12 17.53
N ALA A 113 -12.60 -4.77 17.40
CA ALA A 113 -13.06 -3.83 16.40
C ALA A 113 -12.52 -2.41 16.65
N ILE A 114 -12.57 -1.93 17.89
CA ILE A 114 -12.01 -0.62 18.26
C ILE A 114 -10.48 -0.62 18.14
N ILE A 115 -9.79 -1.67 18.59
CA ILE A 115 -8.33 -1.78 18.46
C ILE A 115 -7.92 -1.74 17.02
N GLY A 116 -8.60 -2.50 16.15
CA GLY A 116 -8.26 -2.51 14.73
C GLY A 116 -8.59 -1.19 14.02
N ALA A 117 -9.71 -0.52 14.37
CA ALA A 117 -10.01 0.81 13.85
C ALA A 117 -8.98 1.85 14.30
N ALA A 118 -8.54 1.79 15.57
CA ALA A 118 -7.48 2.66 16.08
C ALA A 118 -6.13 2.39 15.40
N ALA A 119 -5.80 1.13 15.12
CA ALA A 119 -4.59 0.74 14.41
C ALA A 119 -4.58 1.29 12.98
N LEU A 120 -5.73 1.24 12.27
CA LEU A 120 -5.86 1.84 10.93
C LEU A 120 -5.67 3.36 10.94
N LEU A 121 -6.19 4.06 11.96
CA LEU A 121 -5.96 5.50 12.10
C LEU A 121 -4.49 5.81 12.42
N ALA A 122 -3.83 4.98 13.25
CA ALA A 122 -2.41 5.12 13.55
C ALA A 122 -1.55 4.89 12.29
N ASP A 123 -1.92 3.92 11.44
CA ASP A 123 -1.28 3.70 10.15
C ASP A 123 -1.37 4.93 9.25
N GLY A 124 -2.51 5.63 9.23
CA GLY A 124 -2.70 6.91 8.55
C GLY A 124 -1.76 8.05 9.02
N ILE A 125 -1.10 7.90 10.19
CA ILE A 125 -0.07 8.83 10.69
C ILE A 125 1.34 8.37 10.30
N ILE A 126 1.60 7.07 10.28
CA ILE A 126 2.94 6.49 10.14
C ILE A 126 3.30 6.28 8.66
N THR A 127 2.39 5.73 7.87
CA THR A 127 2.67 5.27 6.51
C THR A 127 2.92 6.40 5.49
N PRO A 128 2.14 7.52 5.45
CA PRO A 128 2.42 8.60 4.52
C PRO A 128 3.84 9.20 4.66
N PRO A 129 4.34 9.51 5.88
CA PRO A 129 5.72 9.95 6.07
C PRO A 129 6.76 8.97 5.55
N ILE A 130 6.64 7.69 5.91
CA ILE A 130 7.61 6.65 5.52
C ILE A 130 7.65 6.50 4.01
N SER A 131 6.49 6.40 3.36
CA SER A 131 6.40 6.21 1.92
C SER A 131 6.97 7.40 1.15
N VAL A 132 6.59 8.64 1.51
CA VAL A 132 7.08 9.85 0.85
C VAL A 132 8.57 10.04 1.10
N ALA A 133 9.04 9.85 2.35
CA ALA A 133 10.47 9.96 2.67
C ALA A 133 11.29 8.95 1.86
N SER A 134 10.86 7.68 1.81
CA SER A 134 11.55 6.64 1.05
C SER A 134 11.64 6.94 -0.45
N ALA A 135 10.60 7.56 -1.04
CA ALA A 135 10.65 7.98 -2.44
C ALA A 135 11.63 9.14 -2.67
N ILE A 136 11.68 10.11 -1.77
CA ILE A 136 12.56 11.29 -1.87
C ILE A 136 14.02 10.95 -1.56
N GLU A 137 14.29 9.91 -0.78
CA GLU A 137 15.67 9.44 -0.50
C GLU A 137 16.45 9.06 -1.76
N GLY A 138 15.77 8.69 -2.84
CA GLY A 138 16.40 8.49 -4.13
C GLY A 138 17.22 9.70 -4.61
N LEU A 139 16.84 10.92 -4.22
CA LEU A 139 17.57 12.13 -4.55
C LEU A 139 18.94 12.20 -3.87
N LYS A 140 19.15 11.54 -2.72
CA LYS A 140 20.45 11.48 -2.05
C LYS A 140 21.51 10.75 -2.88
N ILE A 141 21.12 9.89 -3.81
CA ILE A 141 22.06 9.25 -4.76
C ILE A 141 22.64 10.28 -5.72
N LEU A 142 21.83 11.27 -6.14
CA LEU A 142 22.28 12.35 -7.04
C LEU A 142 23.01 13.46 -6.26
N LYS A 143 22.54 13.76 -5.06
CA LYS A 143 23.09 14.81 -4.20
C LYS A 143 23.10 14.33 -2.74
N PRO A 144 24.22 13.74 -2.26
CA PRO A 144 24.32 13.15 -0.92
C PRO A 144 23.98 14.13 0.22
N ASP A 145 24.34 15.40 0.07
CA ASP A 145 24.13 16.44 1.10
C ASP A 145 22.71 17.04 1.09
N LEU A 146 21.76 16.45 0.32
CA LEU A 146 20.42 16.99 0.24
C LEU A 146 19.62 16.67 1.51
N GLU A 147 19.17 17.72 2.19
CA GLU A 147 18.21 17.59 3.27
C GLU A 147 16.83 17.21 2.70
N THR A 148 16.40 15.98 2.94
CA THR A 148 15.12 15.45 2.41
C THR A 148 13.92 15.84 3.27
N VAL A 149 14.13 16.11 4.56
CA VAL A 149 13.05 16.42 5.53
C VAL A 149 12.18 17.61 5.09
N PRO A 150 12.72 18.79 4.69
CA PRO A 150 11.90 19.91 4.25
C PRO A 150 11.03 19.55 3.02
N ILE A 151 11.57 18.76 2.09
CA ILE A 151 10.86 18.37 0.88
C ILE A 151 9.68 17.46 1.26
N VAL A 152 9.89 16.48 2.14
CA VAL A 152 8.85 15.58 2.65
C VAL A 152 7.74 16.36 3.36
N VAL A 153 8.11 17.32 4.22
CA VAL A 153 7.13 18.16 4.94
C VAL A 153 6.30 18.99 3.96
N VAL A 154 6.90 19.58 2.93
CA VAL A 154 6.17 20.35 1.91
C VAL A 154 5.20 19.46 1.13
N ILE A 155 5.61 18.25 0.75
CA ILE A 155 4.75 17.28 0.06
C ILE A 155 3.57 16.89 0.95
N LEU A 156 3.82 16.55 2.23
CA LEU A 156 2.77 16.19 3.18
C LEU A 156 1.79 17.34 3.42
N LEU A 157 2.27 18.56 3.64
CA LEU A 157 1.41 19.75 3.79
C LEU A 157 0.55 19.97 2.55
N GLY A 158 1.14 19.86 1.36
CA GLY A 158 0.40 19.92 0.10
C GLY A 158 -0.69 18.87 0.04
N LEU A 159 -0.35 17.62 0.34
CA LEU A 159 -1.25 16.47 0.31
C LEU A 159 -2.48 16.68 1.23
N PHE A 160 -2.27 17.06 2.48
CA PHE A 160 -3.36 17.32 3.44
C PHE A 160 -4.16 18.59 3.10
N THR A 161 -3.54 19.61 2.51
CA THR A 161 -4.23 20.82 2.05
C THR A 161 -5.12 20.53 0.85
N PHE A 162 -4.67 19.73 -0.11
CA PHE A 162 -5.47 19.38 -1.29
C PHE A 162 -6.61 18.43 -0.97
N GLN A 163 -6.56 17.69 0.15
CA GLN A 163 -7.58 16.73 0.54
C GLN A 163 -9.00 17.35 0.68
N GLN A 164 -9.10 18.62 1.08
CA GLN A 164 -10.38 19.33 1.23
C GLN A 164 -11.14 19.54 -0.09
N PHE A 165 -10.45 19.51 -1.24
CA PHE A 165 -11.06 19.67 -2.56
C PHE A 165 -11.60 18.37 -3.15
N GLY A 166 -11.34 17.23 -2.47
CA GLY A 166 -11.71 15.91 -2.94
C GLY A 166 -10.76 15.34 -4.00
N THR A 167 -10.82 14.04 -4.17
CA THR A 167 -9.90 13.29 -5.06
C THR A 167 -10.49 12.97 -6.44
N ALA A 168 -11.73 13.44 -6.75
CA ALA A 168 -12.46 13.03 -7.95
C ALA A 168 -11.75 13.33 -9.27
N ILE A 169 -11.11 14.49 -9.38
CA ILE A 169 -10.42 14.91 -10.61
C ILE A 169 -9.08 14.17 -10.75
N ILE A 170 -8.33 14.10 -9.65
CA ILE A 170 -6.99 13.51 -9.62
C ILE A 170 -7.06 11.97 -9.67
N GLY A 171 -8.12 11.39 -9.09
CA GLY A 171 -8.34 9.95 -9.01
C GLY A 171 -8.37 9.22 -10.36
N LYS A 172 -8.74 9.92 -11.45
CA LYS A 172 -8.71 9.36 -12.82
C LYS A 172 -7.31 8.99 -13.28
N PHE A 173 -6.28 9.67 -12.75
CA PHE A 173 -4.88 9.42 -13.08
C PHE A 173 -4.23 8.37 -12.18
N PHE A 174 -4.84 8.03 -11.04
CA PHE A 174 -4.27 7.09 -10.08
C PHE A 174 -4.01 5.72 -10.70
N GLY A 175 -4.99 5.16 -11.39
CA GLY A 175 -4.86 3.86 -12.04
C GLY A 175 -3.74 3.78 -13.07
N PRO A 176 -3.71 4.66 -14.07
CA PRO A 176 -2.63 4.71 -15.07
C PRO A 176 -1.23 4.91 -14.46
N VAL A 177 -1.07 5.82 -13.50
CA VAL A 177 0.21 6.05 -12.81
C VAL A 177 0.65 4.79 -12.07
N MET A 178 -0.24 4.17 -11.30
CA MET A 178 0.05 2.95 -10.57
C MET A 178 0.34 1.76 -11.50
N LEU A 179 -0.32 1.67 -12.66
CA LEU A 179 -0.01 0.65 -13.66
C LEU A 179 1.44 0.77 -14.16
N VAL A 180 1.88 1.99 -14.50
CA VAL A 180 3.27 2.25 -14.92
C VAL A 180 4.25 1.96 -13.78
N PHE A 181 3.89 2.33 -12.55
CA PHE A 181 4.70 2.06 -11.36
C PHE A 181 4.87 0.54 -11.12
N PHE A 182 3.80 -0.25 -11.14
CA PHE A 182 3.90 -1.71 -11.00
C PHE A 182 4.68 -2.36 -12.15
N ALA A 183 4.51 -1.86 -13.39
CA ALA A 183 5.31 -2.33 -14.52
C ALA A 183 6.80 -2.05 -14.30
N MET A 184 7.17 -0.86 -13.79
CA MET A 184 8.54 -0.53 -13.43
C MET A 184 9.08 -1.49 -12.35
N LEU A 185 8.30 -1.77 -11.28
CA LEU A 185 8.68 -2.73 -10.24
C LEU A 185 8.99 -4.11 -10.85
N ALA A 186 8.13 -4.61 -11.72
CA ALA A 186 8.30 -5.91 -12.37
C ALA A 186 9.53 -5.94 -13.27
N VAL A 187 9.73 -4.92 -14.10
CA VAL A 187 10.89 -4.84 -15.02
C VAL A 187 12.19 -4.81 -14.23
N LEU A 188 12.32 -3.94 -13.21
CA LEU A 188 13.50 -3.89 -12.36
C LEU A 188 13.74 -5.24 -11.67
N GLY A 189 12.67 -5.87 -11.19
CA GLY A 189 12.75 -7.18 -10.56
C GLY A 189 13.29 -8.24 -11.50
N VAL A 190 12.76 -8.34 -12.72
CA VAL A 190 13.20 -9.33 -13.72
C VAL A 190 14.65 -9.11 -14.15
N VAL A 191 15.05 -7.86 -14.39
CA VAL A 191 16.43 -7.53 -14.81
C VAL A 191 17.46 -8.06 -13.82
N HIS A 192 17.26 -7.85 -12.53
CA HIS A 192 18.20 -8.34 -11.50
C HIS A 192 18.03 -9.83 -11.20
N LEU A 193 16.80 -10.37 -11.26
CA LEU A 193 16.53 -11.79 -11.07
C LEU A 193 17.30 -12.66 -12.09
N VAL A 194 17.34 -12.22 -13.35
CA VAL A 194 18.09 -12.95 -14.41
C VAL A 194 19.59 -12.95 -14.15
N GLN A 195 20.12 -11.91 -13.50
CA GLN A 195 21.56 -11.80 -13.18
C GLN A 195 21.97 -12.72 -12.01
N ALA A 196 21.07 -12.99 -11.04
CA ALA A 196 21.35 -13.88 -9.92
C ALA A 196 20.14 -14.81 -9.62
N PRO A 197 19.87 -15.81 -10.46
CA PRO A 197 18.70 -16.69 -10.32
C PRO A 197 18.75 -17.57 -9.06
N SER A 198 19.91 -17.65 -8.37
CA SER A 198 20.06 -18.35 -7.09
C SER A 198 19.10 -17.85 -6.00
N ILE A 199 18.59 -16.60 -6.10
CA ILE A 199 17.60 -16.04 -5.20
C ILE A 199 16.26 -16.81 -5.23
N LEU A 200 15.97 -17.56 -6.30
CA LEU A 200 14.76 -18.40 -6.37
C LEU A 200 14.70 -19.46 -5.26
N ARG A 201 15.82 -19.78 -4.63
CA ARG A 201 15.85 -20.62 -3.42
C ARG A 201 15.00 -20.02 -2.29
N ALA A 202 14.84 -18.70 -2.23
CA ALA A 202 13.99 -18.02 -1.26
C ALA A 202 12.48 -18.32 -1.40
N LEU A 203 12.04 -18.96 -2.48
CA LEU A 203 10.67 -19.49 -2.59
C LEU A 203 10.38 -20.58 -1.55
N ASN A 204 11.42 -21.29 -1.06
CA ASN A 204 11.28 -22.27 0.00
C ASN A 204 11.13 -21.56 1.36
N PRO A 205 10.03 -21.81 2.12
CA PRO A 205 9.81 -21.20 3.44
C PRO A 205 10.85 -21.58 4.48
N TYR A 206 11.62 -22.64 4.23
CA TYR A 206 12.72 -23.04 5.07
C TYR A 206 13.67 -21.89 5.40
N TYR A 207 14.01 -21.06 4.42
CA TYR A 207 14.95 -19.95 4.62
C TYR A 207 14.40 -18.88 5.58
N ALA A 208 13.08 -18.61 5.54
CA ALA A 208 12.43 -17.70 6.49
C ALA A 208 12.51 -18.26 7.92
N ILE A 209 12.18 -19.53 8.08
CA ILE A 209 12.22 -20.21 9.40
C ILE A 209 13.67 -20.28 9.90
N HIS A 210 14.60 -20.66 9.05
CA HIS A 210 16.03 -20.75 9.39
C HIS A 210 16.56 -19.38 9.86
N MET A 211 16.27 -18.30 9.14
CA MET A 211 16.67 -16.95 9.53
C MET A 211 16.14 -16.59 10.92
N VAL A 212 14.84 -16.78 11.18
CA VAL A 212 14.23 -16.39 12.47
C VAL A 212 14.80 -17.21 13.63
N THR A 213 15.15 -18.49 13.41
CA THR A 213 15.60 -19.38 14.47
C THR A 213 17.11 -19.38 14.71
N GLN A 214 17.91 -19.12 13.67
CA GLN A 214 19.37 -19.23 13.74
C GLN A 214 20.11 -17.89 13.75
N VAL A 215 19.53 -16.83 13.17
CA VAL A 215 20.20 -15.53 13.09
C VAL A 215 19.89 -14.71 14.35
N PRO A 216 20.91 -14.28 15.12
CA PRO A 216 20.70 -13.48 16.33
C PRO A 216 19.93 -12.18 16.03
N GLY A 217 18.86 -11.92 16.81
CA GLY A 217 18.02 -10.72 16.65
C GLY A 217 17.14 -10.71 15.39
N ALA A 218 17.03 -11.81 14.64
CA ALA A 218 16.19 -11.88 13.46
C ALA A 218 14.69 -11.72 13.78
N PHE A 219 14.27 -12.03 15.00
CA PHE A 219 12.89 -11.80 15.43
C PHE A 219 12.47 -10.33 15.25
N TRP A 220 13.36 -9.38 15.55
CA TRP A 220 13.07 -7.95 15.39
C TRP A 220 12.96 -7.52 13.92
N LEU A 221 13.63 -8.26 13.01
CA LEU A 221 13.51 -8.00 11.57
C LEU A 221 12.11 -8.30 11.02
N LEU A 222 11.35 -9.15 11.71
CA LEU A 222 9.97 -9.43 11.33
C LEU A 222 9.11 -8.16 11.31
N GLY A 223 9.41 -7.16 12.14
CA GLY A 223 8.76 -5.86 12.11
C GLY A 223 8.95 -5.15 10.76
N SER A 224 10.19 -5.05 10.28
CA SER A 224 10.49 -4.48 8.95
C SER A 224 9.91 -5.33 7.82
N ILE A 225 9.99 -6.66 7.92
CA ILE A 225 9.44 -7.59 6.93
C ILE A 225 7.91 -7.44 6.85
N PHE A 226 7.23 -7.27 7.99
CA PHE A 226 5.78 -7.11 8.05
C PHE A 226 5.27 -5.89 7.26
N LEU A 227 6.10 -4.85 7.12
CA LEU A 227 5.79 -3.66 6.31
C LEU A 227 5.47 -4.01 4.85
N CYS A 228 5.92 -5.16 4.33
CA CYS A 228 5.55 -5.60 2.97
C CYS A 228 4.04 -5.83 2.79
N SER A 229 3.31 -6.03 3.88
CA SER A 229 1.86 -6.28 3.86
C SER A 229 1.03 -5.07 4.28
N THR A 230 1.64 -3.92 4.56
CA THR A 230 0.95 -2.67 4.85
C THR A 230 0.05 -2.31 3.67
N GLY A 231 -1.17 -1.84 3.94
CA GLY A 231 -2.17 -1.57 2.91
C GLY A 231 -2.95 -2.80 2.42
N ALA A 232 -2.67 -4.01 2.93
CA ALA A 232 -3.46 -5.19 2.59
C ALA A 232 -4.92 -5.10 3.09
N GLU A 233 -5.17 -4.33 4.14
CA GLU A 233 -6.51 -4.04 4.66
C GLU A 233 -7.37 -3.24 3.69
N ALA A 234 -6.76 -2.38 2.85
CA ALA A 234 -7.47 -1.62 1.83
C ALA A 234 -8.18 -2.53 0.82
N LEU A 235 -7.63 -3.74 0.53
CA LEU A 235 -8.31 -4.72 -0.32
C LEU A 235 -9.70 -5.06 0.22
N TYR A 236 -9.83 -5.13 1.54
CA TYR A 236 -11.09 -5.47 2.19
C TYR A 236 -11.94 -4.22 2.45
N ALA A 237 -11.35 -3.12 2.86
CA ALA A 237 -12.07 -1.88 3.15
C ALA A 237 -12.71 -1.28 1.89
N ASP A 238 -11.98 -1.22 0.77
CA ASP A 238 -12.44 -0.61 -0.48
C ASP A 238 -13.22 -1.57 -1.40
N MET A 239 -13.51 -2.78 -0.92
CA MET A 239 -14.25 -3.79 -1.68
C MET A 239 -15.60 -3.26 -2.19
N GLY A 240 -16.30 -2.45 -1.40
CA GLY A 240 -17.59 -1.85 -1.76
C GLY A 240 -17.48 -0.85 -2.91
N HIS A 241 -16.33 -0.22 -3.10
CA HIS A 241 -16.11 0.77 -4.17
C HIS A 241 -15.70 0.15 -5.50
N VAL A 242 -14.96 -0.96 -5.45
CA VAL A 242 -14.28 -1.52 -6.63
C VAL A 242 -14.91 -2.84 -7.08
N GLY A 243 -15.51 -3.59 -6.17
CA GLY A 243 -16.06 -4.92 -6.41
C GLY A 243 -15.02 -6.04 -6.36
N ARG A 244 -15.41 -7.18 -5.78
CA ARG A 244 -14.54 -8.36 -5.59
C ARG A 244 -13.86 -8.87 -6.87
N PRO A 245 -14.56 -9.02 -8.02
CA PRO A 245 -13.95 -9.56 -9.23
C PRO A 245 -12.77 -8.72 -9.73
N ASN A 246 -12.89 -7.39 -9.62
CA ASN A 246 -11.81 -6.47 -10.00
C ASN A 246 -10.61 -6.59 -9.05
N ILE A 247 -10.85 -6.80 -7.73
CA ILE A 247 -9.78 -7.02 -6.75
C ILE A 247 -9.05 -8.34 -7.02
N TYR A 248 -9.76 -9.44 -7.31
CA TYR A 248 -9.11 -10.72 -7.64
C TYR A 248 -8.18 -10.61 -8.86
N LEU A 249 -8.65 -9.96 -9.92
CA LEU A 249 -7.87 -9.82 -11.15
C LEU A 249 -6.67 -8.90 -10.95
N SER A 250 -6.88 -7.73 -10.36
CA SER A 250 -5.80 -6.77 -10.11
C SER A 250 -4.78 -7.28 -9.10
N TRP A 251 -5.21 -8.04 -8.06
CA TRP A 251 -4.29 -8.64 -7.11
C TRP A 251 -3.33 -9.64 -7.76
N THR A 252 -3.79 -10.44 -8.70
CA THR A 252 -2.91 -11.38 -9.41
C THR A 252 -1.78 -10.63 -10.13
N PHE A 253 -2.09 -9.52 -10.80
CA PHE A 253 -1.10 -8.66 -11.45
C PHE A 253 -0.16 -8.01 -10.43
N VAL A 254 -0.71 -7.35 -9.41
CA VAL A 254 0.07 -6.64 -8.38
C VAL A 254 0.98 -7.58 -7.62
N LYS A 255 0.47 -8.74 -7.17
CA LYS A 255 1.28 -9.75 -6.49
C LYS A 255 2.45 -10.22 -7.35
N THR A 256 2.22 -10.43 -8.63
CA THR A 256 3.29 -10.84 -9.55
C THR A 256 4.37 -9.77 -9.64
N CYS A 257 3.99 -8.49 -9.79
CA CYS A 257 4.93 -7.37 -9.84
C CYS A 257 5.73 -7.24 -8.53
N LEU A 258 5.05 -7.36 -7.38
CA LEU A 258 5.70 -7.29 -6.05
C LEU A 258 6.69 -8.45 -5.84
N VAL A 259 6.27 -9.68 -6.14
CA VAL A 259 7.13 -10.87 -6.00
C VAL A 259 8.37 -10.76 -6.88
N LEU A 260 8.21 -10.35 -8.14
CA LEU A 260 9.34 -10.13 -9.06
C LEU A 260 10.28 -9.05 -8.51
N ASN A 261 9.74 -7.94 -7.98
CA ASN A 261 10.55 -6.87 -7.45
C ASN A 261 11.33 -7.30 -6.21
N TYR A 262 10.69 -7.97 -5.23
CA TYR A 262 11.39 -8.46 -4.04
C TYR A 262 12.44 -9.52 -4.36
N LEU A 263 12.18 -10.42 -5.30
CA LEU A 263 13.19 -11.36 -5.81
C LEU A 263 14.34 -10.60 -6.47
N GLY A 264 14.06 -9.55 -7.25
CA GLY A 264 15.09 -8.71 -7.85
C GLY A 264 15.94 -7.97 -6.83
N GLN A 265 15.33 -7.42 -5.76
CA GLN A 265 16.04 -6.81 -4.65
C GLN A 265 16.97 -7.82 -3.95
N GLY A 266 16.46 -9.03 -3.68
CA GLY A 266 17.28 -10.10 -3.13
C GLY A 266 18.41 -10.54 -4.06
N ALA A 267 18.15 -10.62 -5.37
CA ALA A 267 19.15 -10.95 -6.38
C ALA A 267 20.29 -9.91 -6.42
N TRP A 268 19.93 -8.63 -6.36
CA TRP A 268 20.91 -7.54 -6.27
C TRP A 268 21.75 -7.64 -4.99
N LEU A 269 21.13 -7.90 -3.84
CA LEU A 269 21.82 -8.07 -2.56
C LEU A 269 22.78 -9.25 -2.58
N LEU A 270 22.44 -10.39 -3.20
CA LEU A 270 23.33 -11.54 -3.33
C LEU A 270 24.59 -11.23 -4.14
N GLN A 271 24.53 -10.25 -5.05
CA GLN A 271 25.71 -9.79 -5.81
C GLN A 271 26.53 -8.74 -5.04
N HIS A 272 26.00 -8.17 -3.95
CA HIS A 272 26.60 -7.10 -3.18
C HIS A 272 26.68 -7.49 -1.69
N LEU A 273 27.13 -8.71 -1.40
CA LEU A 273 27.37 -9.16 -0.02
C LEU A 273 28.46 -8.32 0.63
N GLY A 274 28.30 -7.99 1.90
CA GLY A 274 29.29 -7.19 2.61
C GLY A 274 28.73 -6.41 3.80
N PRO A 275 29.23 -5.19 4.05
CA PRO A 275 28.76 -4.36 5.15
C PRO A 275 27.29 -3.94 4.99
N GLU A 276 26.76 -3.32 6.01
CA GLU A 276 25.41 -2.73 6.01
C GLU A 276 25.24 -1.69 4.89
N LEU A 277 24.00 -1.53 4.43
CA LEU A 277 23.68 -0.53 3.39
C LEU A 277 23.71 0.91 3.93
N GLY A 278 23.58 1.08 5.25
CA GLY A 278 23.49 2.38 5.90
C GLY A 278 22.29 3.19 5.34
N ASP A 279 22.52 4.46 5.07
CA ASP A 279 21.49 5.40 4.58
C ASP A 279 21.10 5.21 3.11
N LYS A 280 21.75 4.27 2.39
CA LYS A 280 21.49 4.07 0.98
C LYS A 280 20.18 3.29 0.78
N ASN A 281 19.31 3.80 -0.06
CA ASN A 281 18.08 3.11 -0.39
C ASN A 281 18.31 2.10 -1.52
N LEU A 282 18.22 0.81 -1.16
CA LEU A 282 18.43 -0.34 -2.04
C LEU A 282 17.64 -0.23 -3.36
N PHE A 283 16.38 0.17 -3.28
CA PHE A 283 15.51 0.21 -4.46
C PHE A 283 16.09 1.11 -5.55
N PHE A 284 16.60 2.29 -5.19
CA PHE A 284 17.17 3.22 -6.15
C PHE A 284 18.58 2.84 -6.61
N LEU A 285 19.32 2.05 -5.81
CA LEU A 285 20.62 1.49 -6.24
C LEU A 285 20.47 0.48 -7.39
N MET A 286 19.31 -0.14 -7.53
CA MET A 286 19.00 -1.06 -8.62
C MET A 286 18.71 -0.37 -9.95
N ILE A 287 18.50 0.95 -9.95
CA ILE A 287 18.06 1.70 -11.12
C ILE A 287 19.26 2.25 -11.88
N PRO A 288 19.34 2.08 -13.21
CA PRO A 288 20.38 2.70 -14.01
C PRO A 288 20.39 4.23 -13.86
N PRO A 289 21.57 4.90 -13.81
CA PRO A 289 21.66 6.33 -13.56
C PRO A 289 20.81 7.20 -14.50
N ALA A 290 20.69 6.80 -15.77
CA ALA A 290 19.89 7.53 -16.76
C ALA A 290 18.36 7.53 -16.47
N LEU A 291 17.87 6.52 -15.75
CA LEU A 291 16.45 6.36 -15.42
C LEU A 291 16.14 6.76 -13.96
N LEU A 292 17.15 7.13 -13.19
CA LEU A 292 17.00 7.39 -11.75
C LEU A 292 16.03 8.55 -11.48
N LEU A 293 16.17 9.68 -12.15
CA LEU A 293 15.32 10.84 -11.93
C LEU A 293 13.84 10.60 -12.33
N PRO A 294 13.53 10.05 -13.52
CA PRO A 294 12.14 9.67 -13.84
C PRO A 294 11.58 8.61 -12.87
N ALA A 295 12.38 7.68 -12.40
CA ALA A 295 11.93 6.68 -11.43
C ALA A 295 11.61 7.31 -10.07
N ILE A 296 12.44 8.24 -9.57
CA ILE A 296 12.14 8.99 -8.34
C ILE A 296 10.83 9.77 -8.48
N ALA A 297 10.64 10.46 -9.61
CA ALA A 297 9.39 11.19 -9.86
C ALA A 297 8.16 10.24 -9.87
N LEU A 298 8.26 9.09 -10.51
CA LEU A 298 7.20 8.09 -10.53
C LEU A 298 6.94 7.49 -9.13
N CYS A 299 7.98 7.17 -8.37
CA CYS A 299 7.86 6.71 -6.98
C CYS A 299 7.19 7.76 -6.10
N THR A 300 7.58 9.04 -6.23
CA THR A 300 6.97 10.14 -5.49
C THR A 300 5.49 10.29 -5.82
N LEU A 301 5.11 10.22 -7.10
CA LEU A 301 3.71 10.23 -7.51
C LEU A 301 2.94 9.03 -6.94
N ALA A 302 3.53 7.83 -6.98
CA ALA A 302 2.92 6.62 -6.43
C ALA A 302 2.70 6.74 -4.91
N THR A 303 3.67 7.28 -4.16
CA THR A 303 3.54 7.49 -2.71
C THR A 303 2.53 8.58 -2.35
N ILE A 304 2.40 9.64 -3.15
CA ILE A 304 1.33 10.64 -3.00
C ILE A 304 -0.04 9.99 -3.22
N ILE A 305 -0.20 9.16 -4.25
CA ILE A 305 -1.45 8.42 -4.53
C ILE A 305 -1.79 7.48 -3.37
N ALA A 306 -0.82 6.71 -2.90
CA ALA A 306 -0.97 5.80 -1.77
C ALA A 306 -1.45 6.54 -0.51
N SER A 307 -0.78 7.65 -0.18
CA SER A 307 -1.12 8.48 0.98
C SER A 307 -2.51 9.10 0.86
N GLN A 308 -2.91 9.55 -0.33
CA GLN A 308 -4.26 10.07 -0.61
C GLN A 308 -5.33 9.02 -0.35
N ALA A 309 -5.12 7.79 -0.81
CA ALA A 309 -6.05 6.68 -0.63
C ALA A 309 -6.21 6.35 0.87
N LEU A 310 -5.09 6.23 1.61
CA LEU A 310 -5.06 5.91 3.04
C LEU A 310 -5.77 7.00 3.89
N ILE A 311 -5.51 8.29 3.61
CA ILE A 311 -6.15 9.40 4.31
C ILE A 311 -7.66 9.39 4.04
N SER A 312 -8.08 9.18 2.79
CA SER A 312 -9.50 9.08 2.44
C SER A 312 -10.18 7.88 3.12
N GLY A 313 -9.50 6.73 3.19
CA GLY A 313 -9.93 5.55 3.94
C GLY A 313 -10.12 5.83 5.44
N SER A 314 -9.24 6.63 6.03
CA SER A 314 -9.35 7.06 7.43
C SER A 314 -10.62 7.90 7.68
N PHE A 315 -11.03 8.76 6.73
CA PHE A 315 -12.29 9.49 6.86
C PHE A 315 -13.50 8.57 6.78
N THR A 316 -13.50 7.62 5.85
CA THR A 316 -14.56 6.61 5.71
C THR A 316 -14.70 5.79 7.00
N LEU A 317 -13.58 5.35 7.56
CA LEU A 317 -13.55 4.61 8.83
C LEU A 317 -14.18 5.40 9.97
N VAL A 318 -13.88 6.71 10.10
CA VAL A 318 -14.46 7.57 11.15
C VAL A 318 -15.95 7.77 10.92
N VAL A 319 -16.41 7.92 9.67
CA VAL A 319 -17.85 8.00 9.35
C VAL A 319 -18.58 6.71 9.72
N GLU A 320 -17.99 5.55 9.48
CA GLU A 320 -18.54 4.27 9.91
C GLU A 320 -18.55 4.13 11.46
N ALA A 321 -17.46 4.55 12.12
CA ALA A 321 -17.37 4.56 13.58
C ALA A 321 -18.44 5.46 14.22
N LEU A 322 -18.75 6.61 13.59
CA LEU A 322 -19.86 7.48 14.00
C LEU A 322 -21.21 6.78 13.90
N ARG A 323 -21.48 6.05 12.82
CA ARG A 323 -22.72 5.29 12.63
C ARG A 323 -22.88 4.18 13.69
N LEU A 324 -21.78 3.65 14.17
CA LEU A 324 -21.74 2.61 15.23
C LEU A 324 -21.69 3.18 16.65
N ASN A 325 -21.67 4.51 16.82
CA ASN A 325 -21.49 5.22 18.09
C ASN A 325 -20.12 4.93 18.77
N PHE A 326 -19.08 4.64 18.01
CA PHE A 326 -17.71 4.47 18.50
C PHE A 326 -16.89 5.78 18.45
N TRP A 327 -17.39 6.81 17.78
CA TRP A 327 -16.72 8.09 17.64
C TRP A 327 -17.65 9.25 18.04
N PRO A 328 -17.13 10.34 18.66
CA PRO A 328 -17.94 11.50 18.98
C PRO A 328 -18.41 12.20 17.70
N LYS A 329 -19.55 12.90 17.80
CA LYS A 329 -20.12 13.63 16.66
C LYS A 329 -19.14 14.70 16.14
N VAL A 330 -18.75 14.59 14.88
CA VAL A 330 -17.89 15.54 14.16
C VAL A 330 -18.59 16.05 12.91
N ARG A 331 -18.17 17.21 12.43
CA ARG A 331 -18.69 17.77 11.19
C ARG A 331 -18.09 17.03 10.00
N ILE A 332 -18.94 16.43 9.17
CA ILE A 332 -18.57 15.77 7.92
C ILE A 332 -18.97 16.72 6.78
N SER A 333 -18.08 16.90 5.82
CA SER A 333 -18.35 17.57 4.55
C SER A 333 -18.16 16.60 3.39
N TYR A 334 -18.90 16.83 2.31
CA TYR A 334 -18.85 16.01 1.10
C TYR A 334 -18.38 16.93 -0.04
N PRO A 335 -17.08 16.94 -0.35
CA PRO A 335 -16.50 17.88 -1.31
C PRO A 335 -16.92 17.59 -2.77
N THR A 336 -17.48 16.41 -3.05
CA THR A 336 -17.91 15.99 -4.38
C THR A 336 -19.27 15.29 -4.32
N GLU A 337 -20.00 15.28 -5.45
CA GLU A 337 -21.29 14.55 -5.59
C GLU A 337 -21.10 13.02 -5.65
N LEU A 338 -19.87 12.54 -5.78
CA LEU A 338 -19.58 11.12 -5.80
C LEU A 338 -19.82 10.50 -4.42
N ARG A 339 -20.69 9.48 -4.36
CA ARG A 339 -20.96 8.73 -3.14
C ARG A 339 -19.64 8.13 -2.59
N GLY A 340 -19.38 8.34 -1.30
CA GLY A 340 -18.25 7.75 -0.59
C GLY A 340 -17.07 8.69 -0.33
N GLN A 341 -17.01 9.88 -0.92
CA GLN A 341 -16.00 10.86 -0.59
C GLN A 341 -16.44 11.73 0.60
N SER A 342 -16.08 11.32 1.80
CA SER A 342 -16.26 12.10 3.02
C SER A 342 -14.97 12.84 3.38
N TYR A 343 -15.11 14.04 3.94
CA TYR A 343 -14.01 14.83 4.48
C TYR A 343 -14.31 15.26 5.91
N VAL A 344 -13.36 15.00 6.81
CA VAL A 344 -13.46 15.35 8.23
C VAL A 344 -12.27 16.25 8.57
N ALA A 345 -12.50 17.58 8.60
CA ALA A 345 -11.44 18.57 8.76
C ALA A 345 -10.61 18.39 10.04
N SER A 346 -11.24 18.09 11.19
CA SER A 346 -10.54 17.85 12.44
C SER A 346 -9.59 16.66 12.36
N LEU A 347 -10.02 15.56 11.73
CA LEU A 347 -9.19 14.38 11.53
C LEU A 347 -8.07 14.67 10.55
N ASN A 348 -8.35 15.37 9.45
CA ASN A 348 -7.35 15.73 8.44
C ASN A 348 -6.15 16.46 9.07
N TRP A 349 -6.41 17.48 9.85
CA TRP A 349 -5.33 18.25 10.48
C TRP A 349 -4.66 17.51 11.64
N LEU A 350 -5.38 16.62 12.35
CA LEU A 350 -4.78 15.74 13.34
C LEU A 350 -3.79 14.76 12.70
N LEU A 351 -4.19 14.11 11.59
CA LEU A 351 -3.32 13.22 10.83
C LEU A 351 -2.12 13.99 10.26
N CYS A 352 -2.33 15.20 9.72
CA CYS A 352 -1.27 16.07 9.23
C CYS A 352 -0.24 16.38 10.32
N ALA A 353 -0.69 16.82 11.50
CA ALA A 353 0.19 17.11 12.63
C ALA A 353 0.95 15.84 13.09
N GLY A 354 0.28 14.70 13.13
CA GLY A 354 0.90 13.41 13.44
C GLY A 354 1.99 13.03 12.43
N CYS A 355 1.69 13.11 11.13
CA CYS A 355 2.64 12.83 10.06
C CYS A 355 3.89 13.74 10.13
N ILE A 356 3.68 15.04 10.30
CA ILE A 356 4.80 16.00 10.45
C ILE A 356 5.59 15.69 11.74
N GLY A 357 4.91 15.37 12.84
CA GLY A 357 5.54 14.97 14.08
C GLY A 357 6.45 13.75 13.91
N VAL A 358 5.99 12.72 13.18
CA VAL A 358 6.78 11.53 12.84
C VAL A 358 8.02 11.92 12.03
N VAL A 359 7.87 12.72 10.95
CA VAL A 359 9.01 13.17 10.13
C VAL A 359 10.04 13.93 10.95
N LEU A 360 9.59 14.82 11.85
CA LEU A 360 10.48 15.62 12.67
C LEU A 360 11.16 14.82 13.78
N TYR A 361 10.49 13.81 14.32
CA TYR A 361 11.04 12.93 15.35
C TYR A 361 12.12 12.00 14.81
N PHE A 362 11.89 11.43 13.62
CA PHE A 362 12.82 10.49 12.97
C PHE A 362 13.77 11.19 11.99
N ARG A 363 14.12 12.46 12.21
CA ARG A 363 14.97 13.28 11.32
C ARG A 363 16.29 12.62 10.89
N GLU A 364 16.81 11.68 11.68
CA GLU A 364 18.15 11.11 11.55
C GLU A 364 18.16 9.59 11.37
N SER A 365 17.00 8.97 11.10
CA SER A 365 16.90 7.50 10.98
C SER A 365 16.69 7.05 9.54
#